data_7047b15853bcdece8b31312484d3cb16
#
_entry.id   7047b15853bcdece8b31312484d3cb16
#
_cell.length_a   1.000
_cell.length_b   1.000
_cell.length_c   1.000
_cell.angle_alpha   90.00
_cell.angle_beta   90.00
_cell.angle_gamma   90.00
#
_symmetry.space_group_name_H-M   'P 1'
#
loop_
_entity.id
_entity.type
_entity.pdbx_description
1 polymer ?
#
loop_
_entity_poly.entity_id
_entity_poly.type
_entity_poly.pdbx_seq_one_letter_code
_entity_poly.pdbx_strand_id
1 'polypeptide(L)'
;QEMAGNLTRMNEQIQESNHIKEEYIGLLFNICSEYIYKQENDRKALLKIANTGSMADISKTLRGQSSTSDDFKLFISKFDTIFLSIFPNFVESFNALLKEEERVQLKEGELLTPELRIYALIRLGINDNSKIANFLHYSLQTVYNYRMKMRNKAIIPGKDLAIQVQKL
;
A
#
# COMPACT_ATOMS: atom_id res chain seq x y z
N GLN A 1 -20.32 37.56 -6.75
CA GLN A 1 -20.92 36.41 -6.02
C GLN A 1 -20.29 35.07 -6.49
N GLU A 2 -20.09 34.85 -7.77
CA GLU A 2 -19.54 33.62 -8.33
C GLU A 2 -18.09 33.35 -7.88
N MET A 3 -17.24 34.40 -7.83
CA MET A 3 -15.85 34.28 -7.41
C MET A 3 -15.70 33.93 -5.92
N ALA A 4 -16.58 34.48 -5.04
CA ALA A 4 -16.60 34.14 -3.61
C ALA A 4 -17.05 32.68 -3.39
N GLY A 5 -18.03 32.18 -4.13
CA GLY A 5 -18.46 30.77 -4.10
C GLY A 5 -17.37 29.81 -4.56
N ASN A 6 -16.64 30.16 -5.62
CA ASN A 6 -15.51 29.35 -6.09
C ASN A 6 -14.37 29.30 -5.08
N LEU A 7 -14.07 30.41 -4.41
CA LEU A 7 -13.03 30.48 -3.38
C LEU A 7 -13.37 29.62 -2.16
N THR A 8 -14.62 29.67 -1.70
CA THR A 8 -15.11 28.83 -0.58
C THR A 8 -14.99 27.36 -0.92
N ARG A 9 -15.44 26.95 -2.12
CA ARG A 9 -15.36 25.57 -2.57
C ARG A 9 -13.93 25.07 -2.71
N MET A 10 -13.02 25.90 -3.24
CA MET A 10 -11.58 25.57 -3.29
C MET A 10 -11.00 25.41 -1.90
N ASN A 11 -11.38 26.26 -0.94
CA ASN A 11 -10.87 26.19 0.42
C ASN A 11 -11.35 24.92 1.14
N GLU A 12 -12.61 24.54 0.95
CA GLU A 12 -13.16 23.27 1.46
C GLU A 12 -12.40 22.06 0.88
N GLN A 13 -12.15 22.05 -0.42
CA GLN A 13 -11.37 20.96 -1.07
C GLN A 13 -9.93 20.89 -0.55
N ILE A 14 -9.29 22.03 -0.30
CA ILE A 14 -7.93 22.06 0.28
C ILE A 14 -7.94 21.53 1.72
N GLN A 15 -8.92 21.91 2.51
CA GLN A 15 -9.05 21.43 3.89
C GLN A 15 -9.29 19.93 3.95
N GLU A 16 -10.18 19.40 3.11
CA GLU A 16 -10.43 17.96 2.98
C GLU A 16 -9.17 17.21 2.54
N SER A 17 -8.46 17.71 1.52
CA SER A 17 -7.20 17.13 1.06
C SER A 17 -6.12 17.15 2.15
N ASN A 18 -6.03 18.19 2.95
CA ASN A 18 -5.07 18.28 4.05
C ASN A 18 -5.43 17.31 5.18
N HIS A 19 -6.70 17.19 5.52
CA HIS A 19 -7.17 16.24 6.54
C HIS A 19 -6.81 14.78 6.14
N ILE A 20 -7.06 14.40 4.89
CA ILE A 20 -6.66 13.08 4.36
C ILE A 20 -5.15 12.86 4.48
N LYS A 21 -4.34 13.87 4.17
CA LYS A 21 -2.88 13.78 4.30
C LYS A 21 -2.43 13.63 5.75
N GLU A 22 -3.04 14.35 6.68
CA GLU A 22 -2.72 14.27 8.11
C GLU A 22 -3.08 12.89 8.67
N GLU A 23 -4.25 12.36 8.32
CA GLU A 23 -4.67 11.01 8.70
C GLU A 23 -3.70 9.96 8.16
N TYR A 24 -3.31 10.07 6.88
CA TYR A 24 -2.34 9.18 6.24
C TYR A 24 -0.96 9.23 6.93
N ILE A 25 -0.47 10.42 7.27
CA ILE A 25 0.79 10.60 8.00
C ILE A 25 0.71 9.92 9.37
N GLY A 26 -0.39 10.11 10.11
CA GLY A 26 -0.61 9.47 11.40
C GLY A 26 -0.58 7.93 11.32
N LEU A 27 -1.23 7.36 10.31
CA LEU A 27 -1.25 5.93 10.06
C LEU A 27 0.13 5.37 9.69
N LEU A 28 0.89 6.09 8.87
CA LEU A 28 2.28 5.73 8.55
C LEU A 28 3.16 5.73 9.79
N PHE A 29 3.04 6.75 10.66
CA PHE A 29 3.79 6.79 11.92
C PHE A 29 3.47 5.60 12.81
N ASN A 30 2.20 5.19 12.90
CA ASN A 30 1.81 4.02 13.67
C ASN A 30 2.45 2.74 13.14
N ILE A 31 2.41 2.51 11.81
CA ILE A 31 3.04 1.35 11.17
C ILE A 31 4.56 1.35 11.43
N CYS A 32 5.21 2.48 11.22
CA CYS A 32 6.66 2.62 11.45
C CYS A 32 7.02 2.37 12.92
N SER A 33 6.24 2.90 13.86
CA SER A 33 6.45 2.73 15.29
C SER A 33 6.29 1.27 15.72
N GLU A 34 5.26 0.57 15.24
CA GLU A 34 5.06 -0.85 15.49
C GLU A 34 6.23 -1.68 14.95
N TYR A 35 6.70 -1.36 13.73
CA TYR A 35 7.83 -2.05 13.12
C TYR A 35 9.13 -1.83 13.91
N ILE A 36 9.43 -0.59 14.30
CA ILE A 36 10.62 -0.25 15.10
C ILE A 36 10.57 -0.96 16.45
N TYR A 37 9.41 -0.96 17.11
CA TYR A 37 9.22 -1.62 18.40
C TYR A 37 9.47 -3.14 18.29
N LYS A 38 8.95 -3.76 17.23
CA LYS A 38 9.19 -5.18 16.95
C LYS A 38 10.67 -5.47 16.73
N GLN A 39 11.35 -4.71 15.89
CA GLN A 39 12.78 -4.84 15.60
C GLN A 39 13.63 -4.73 16.90
N GLU A 40 13.28 -3.80 17.78
CA GLU A 40 13.98 -3.60 19.04
C GLU A 40 13.78 -4.78 20.00
N ASN A 41 12.56 -5.34 20.06
CA ASN A 41 12.27 -6.52 20.86
C ASN A 41 12.99 -7.76 20.33
N ASP A 42 13.01 -7.97 19.02
CA ASP A 42 13.73 -9.08 18.40
C ASP A 42 15.23 -8.97 18.66
N ARG A 43 15.80 -7.77 18.56
CA ARG A 43 17.20 -7.49 18.89
C ARG A 43 17.52 -7.79 20.35
N LYS A 44 16.66 -7.36 21.29
CA LYS A 44 16.84 -7.63 22.73
C LYS A 44 16.76 -9.13 23.05
N ALA A 45 15.82 -9.84 22.42
CA ALA A 45 15.68 -11.29 22.58
C ALA A 45 16.94 -12.03 22.10
N LEU A 46 17.45 -11.66 20.91
CA LEU A 46 18.68 -12.23 20.37
C LEU A 46 19.91 -11.95 21.25
N LEU A 47 20.06 -10.71 21.76
CA LEU A 47 21.14 -10.35 22.65
C LEU A 47 21.09 -11.15 23.98
N LYS A 48 19.89 -11.33 24.53
CA LYS A 48 19.71 -12.13 25.74
C LYS A 48 20.19 -13.57 25.52
N ILE A 49 19.80 -14.19 24.41
CA ILE A 49 20.18 -15.56 24.08
C ILE A 49 21.67 -15.65 23.75
N ALA A 50 22.23 -14.68 23.03
CA ALA A 50 23.66 -14.64 22.75
C ALA A 50 24.53 -14.55 23.98
N ASN A 51 24.04 -13.90 25.07
CA ASN A 51 24.76 -13.75 26.31
C ASN A 51 24.59 -14.97 27.28
N THR A 52 23.51 -15.73 27.16
CA THR A 52 23.14 -16.77 28.11
C THR A 52 22.92 -18.15 27.49
N GLY A 53 22.80 -18.24 26.18
CA GLY A 53 22.42 -19.45 25.44
C GLY A 53 23.54 -20.01 24.57
N SER A 54 23.26 -21.15 23.98
CA SER A 54 24.12 -21.81 23.00
C SER A 54 23.81 -21.33 21.58
N MET A 55 24.71 -21.62 20.63
CA MET A 55 24.46 -21.39 19.21
C MET A 55 23.19 -22.10 18.71
N ALA A 56 22.85 -23.26 19.32
CA ALA A 56 21.62 -24.00 19.06
C ALA A 56 20.37 -23.21 19.47
N ASP A 57 20.42 -22.52 20.62
CA ASP A 57 19.31 -21.69 21.12
C ASP A 57 19.09 -20.46 20.23
N ILE A 58 20.18 -19.83 19.76
CA ILE A 58 20.11 -18.73 18.79
C ILE A 58 19.46 -19.21 17.49
N SER A 59 19.91 -20.34 16.95
CA SER A 59 19.35 -20.92 15.74
C SER A 59 17.88 -21.29 15.89
N LYS A 60 17.48 -21.86 17.03
CA LYS A 60 16.08 -22.19 17.33
C LYS A 60 15.19 -20.95 17.41
N THR A 61 15.68 -19.90 18.07
CA THR A 61 14.95 -18.62 18.17
C THR A 61 14.78 -17.94 16.82
N LEU A 62 15.83 -17.90 16.00
CA LEU A 62 15.76 -17.36 14.65
C LEU A 62 14.79 -18.14 13.73
N ARG A 63 14.69 -19.46 13.93
CA ARG A 63 13.72 -20.30 13.18
C ARG A 63 12.31 -20.21 13.73
N GLY A 64 12.15 -19.93 15.01
CA GLY A 64 10.85 -19.84 15.70
C GLY A 64 10.24 -18.44 15.69
N GLN A 65 11.01 -17.40 15.34
CA GLN A 65 10.45 -16.09 15.07
C GLN A 65 9.55 -16.22 13.84
N SER A 66 8.35 -15.64 13.94
CA SER A 66 7.37 -15.65 12.84
C SER A 66 8.10 -15.39 11.52
N SER A 67 7.85 -16.23 10.53
CA SER A 67 8.55 -16.09 9.26
C SER A 67 8.37 -14.65 8.76
N THR A 68 9.40 -14.04 8.24
CA THR A 68 9.34 -12.73 7.56
C THR A 68 8.16 -12.65 6.58
N SER A 69 7.72 -13.81 6.08
CA SER A 69 6.53 -13.98 5.25
C SER A 69 5.23 -13.64 5.96
N ASP A 70 5.04 -14.03 7.22
CA ASP A 70 3.79 -13.80 7.95
C ASP A 70 3.69 -12.35 8.42
N ASP A 71 4.80 -11.77 8.81
CA ASP A 71 4.88 -10.35 9.14
C ASP A 71 4.59 -9.47 7.92
N PHE A 72 5.10 -9.86 6.76
CA PHE A 72 4.82 -9.16 5.52
C PHE A 72 3.35 -9.28 5.09
N LYS A 73 2.73 -10.45 5.24
CA LYS A 73 1.29 -10.62 4.99
C LYS A 73 0.45 -9.73 5.90
N LEU A 74 0.80 -9.66 7.18
CA LEU A 74 0.12 -8.77 8.12
C LEU A 74 0.29 -7.30 7.74
N PHE A 75 1.50 -6.90 7.34
CA PHE A 75 1.79 -5.55 6.87
C PHE A 75 0.93 -5.19 5.64
N ILE A 76 0.85 -6.06 4.65
CA ILE A 76 0.03 -5.85 3.44
C ILE A 76 -1.45 -5.78 3.79
N SER A 77 -1.94 -6.63 4.70
CA SER A 77 -3.34 -6.58 5.15
C SER A 77 -3.66 -5.26 5.85
N LYS A 78 -2.76 -4.76 6.70
CA LYS A 78 -2.90 -3.43 7.33
C LYS A 78 -2.88 -2.32 6.29
N PHE A 79 -1.97 -2.40 5.32
CA PHE A 79 -1.91 -1.42 4.23
C PHE A 79 -3.24 -1.36 3.47
N ASP A 80 -3.78 -2.50 3.05
CA ASP A 80 -5.06 -2.57 2.32
C ASP A 80 -6.20 -1.93 3.12
N THR A 81 -6.30 -2.28 4.41
CA THR A 81 -7.34 -1.75 5.31
C THR A 81 -7.24 -0.23 5.46
N ILE A 82 -6.03 0.28 5.72
CA ILE A 82 -5.78 1.70 5.90
C ILE A 82 -6.03 2.46 4.60
N PHE A 83 -5.52 1.95 3.49
CA PHE A 83 -5.71 2.58 2.20
C PHE A 83 -7.20 2.73 1.84
N LEU A 84 -8.00 1.68 2.04
CA LEU A 84 -9.43 1.71 1.76
C LEU A 84 -10.24 2.51 2.80
N SER A 85 -9.73 2.73 4.00
CA SER A 85 -10.37 3.68 4.94
C SER A 85 -10.26 5.11 4.44
N ILE A 86 -9.17 5.46 3.75
CA ILE A 86 -8.94 6.79 3.16
C ILE A 86 -9.60 6.92 1.78
N PHE A 87 -9.55 5.87 0.99
CA PHE A 87 -10.09 5.81 -0.37
C PHE A 87 -11.15 4.69 -0.51
N PRO A 88 -12.33 4.81 0.12
CA PRO A 88 -13.31 3.71 0.19
C PRO A 88 -13.84 3.29 -1.18
N ASN A 89 -13.92 4.19 -2.12
CA ASN A 89 -14.43 3.94 -3.49
C ASN A 89 -13.34 3.62 -4.50
N PHE A 90 -12.09 3.38 -4.06
CA PHE A 90 -10.96 3.21 -4.97
C PHE A 90 -11.15 2.07 -5.97
N VAL A 91 -11.60 0.90 -5.53
CA VAL A 91 -11.78 -0.27 -6.41
C VAL A 91 -12.85 -0.01 -7.46
N GLU A 92 -13.96 0.60 -7.08
CA GLU A 92 -15.04 0.97 -7.99
C GLU A 92 -14.57 2.02 -9.01
N SER A 93 -13.92 3.08 -8.54
CA SER A 93 -13.38 4.15 -9.39
C SER A 93 -12.30 3.65 -10.34
N PHE A 94 -11.44 2.74 -9.87
CA PHE A 94 -10.45 2.10 -10.71
C PHE A 94 -11.09 1.21 -11.79
N ASN A 95 -12.10 0.41 -11.42
CA ASN A 95 -12.85 -0.42 -12.34
C ASN A 95 -13.60 0.39 -13.41
N ALA A 96 -13.99 1.62 -13.11
CA ALA A 96 -14.58 2.53 -14.10
C ALA A 96 -13.59 2.94 -15.21
N LEU A 97 -12.29 2.79 -14.99
CA LEU A 97 -11.23 3.02 -15.99
C LEU A 97 -10.94 1.79 -16.87
N LEU A 98 -11.54 0.65 -16.55
CA LEU A 98 -11.33 -0.63 -17.24
C LEU A 98 -12.53 -0.97 -18.13
N LYS A 99 -12.27 -1.75 -19.19
CA LYS A 99 -13.33 -2.38 -20.00
C LYS A 99 -14.21 -3.22 -19.07
N GLU A 100 -15.50 -3.26 -19.34
CA GLU A 100 -16.48 -3.91 -18.46
C GLU A 100 -16.15 -5.38 -18.20
N GLU A 101 -15.78 -6.13 -19.23
CA GLU A 101 -15.38 -7.52 -19.17
C GLU A 101 -14.03 -7.77 -18.47
N GLU A 102 -13.25 -6.69 -18.26
CA GLU A 102 -11.89 -6.74 -17.70
C GLU A 102 -11.82 -6.17 -16.26
N ARG A 103 -12.96 -5.79 -15.70
CA ARG A 103 -13.03 -5.26 -14.33
C ARG A 103 -12.49 -6.27 -13.32
N VAL A 104 -11.75 -5.74 -12.35
CA VAL A 104 -11.20 -6.55 -11.27
C VAL A 104 -12.32 -7.01 -10.36
N GLN A 105 -12.39 -8.32 -10.13
CA GLN A 105 -13.29 -8.94 -9.17
C GLN A 105 -12.47 -9.42 -7.98
N LEU A 106 -12.85 -8.98 -6.79
CA LEU A 106 -12.23 -9.39 -5.54
C LEU A 106 -12.81 -10.75 -5.09
N LYS A 107 -11.95 -11.59 -4.53
CA LYS A 107 -12.37 -12.83 -3.88
C LYS A 107 -12.96 -12.50 -2.50
N GLU A 108 -13.68 -13.46 -1.94
CA GLU A 108 -14.17 -13.34 -0.57
C GLU A 108 -13.02 -13.08 0.42
N GLY A 109 -13.14 -12.01 1.21
CA GLY A 109 -12.11 -11.59 2.17
C GLY A 109 -10.90 -10.86 1.57
N GLU A 110 -10.82 -10.70 0.24
CA GLU A 110 -9.76 -9.93 -0.41
C GLU A 110 -10.16 -8.46 -0.50
N LEU A 111 -9.31 -7.58 0.01
CA LEU A 111 -9.53 -6.12 -0.04
C LEU A 111 -8.95 -5.51 -1.31
N LEU A 112 -7.73 -5.90 -1.69
CA LEU A 112 -7.05 -5.47 -2.91
C LEU A 112 -6.32 -6.64 -3.55
N THR A 113 -6.35 -6.73 -4.88
CA THR A 113 -5.49 -7.66 -5.62
C THR A 113 -4.04 -7.12 -5.71
N PRO A 114 -3.05 -7.95 -6.06
CA PRO A 114 -1.68 -7.50 -6.30
C PRO A 114 -1.59 -6.31 -7.28
N GLU A 115 -2.36 -6.35 -8.35
CA GLU A 115 -2.42 -5.28 -9.35
C GLU A 115 -3.00 -3.99 -8.75
N LEU A 116 -4.09 -4.10 -7.99
CA LEU A 116 -4.71 -2.95 -7.33
C LEU A 116 -3.79 -2.30 -6.31
N ARG A 117 -2.98 -3.08 -5.57
CA ARG A 117 -1.97 -2.52 -4.64
C ARG A 117 -0.93 -1.67 -5.35
N ILE A 118 -0.49 -2.06 -6.55
CA ILE A 118 0.41 -1.25 -7.37
C ILE A 118 -0.23 0.10 -7.67
N TYR A 119 -1.49 0.11 -8.08
CA TYR A 119 -2.21 1.34 -8.40
C TYR A 119 -2.63 2.13 -7.14
N ALA A 120 -2.82 1.46 -6.00
CA ALA A 120 -2.97 2.14 -4.71
C ALA A 120 -1.72 2.94 -4.35
N LEU A 121 -0.52 2.37 -4.53
CA LEU A 121 0.75 3.09 -4.34
C LEU A 121 0.90 4.26 -5.32
N ILE A 122 0.48 4.08 -6.58
CA ILE A 122 0.47 5.15 -7.58
C ILE A 122 -0.51 6.27 -7.16
N ARG A 123 -1.68 5.93 -6.62
CA ARG A 123 -2.63 6.89 -6.05
C ARG A 123 -2.00 7.73 -4.93
N LEU A 124 -1.15 7.13 -4.12
CA LEU A 124 -0.38 7.79 -3.06
C LEU A 124 0.85 8.56 -3.57
N GLY A 125 1.05 8.65 -4.89
CA GLY A 125 2.17 9.37 -5.50
C GLY A 125 3.44 8.55 -5.70
N ILE A 126 3.45 7.26 -5.35
CA ILE A 126 4.58 6.36 -5.55
C ILE A 126 4.47 5.73 -6.94
N ASN A 127 5.06 6.34 -7.95
CA ASN A 127 4.98 5.89 -9.35
C ASN A 127 6.24 5.17 -9.86
N ASP A 128 7.33 5.22 -9.11
CA ASP A 128 8.58 4.55 -9.45
C ASP A 128 8.47 3.03 -9.27
N ASN A 129 8.79 2.27 -10.33
CA ASN A 129 8.62 0.81 -10.33
C ASN A 129 9.55 0.11 -9.34
N SER A 130 10.75 0.63 -9.10
CA SER A 130 11.69 0.03 -8.14
C SER A 130 11.21 0.23 -6.71
N LYS A 131 10.66 1.42 -6.38
CA LYS A 131 10.05 1.68 -5.08
C LYS A 131 8.84 0.80 -4.84
N ILE A 132 7.95 0.65 -5.84
CA ILE A 132 6.79 -0.25 -5.77
C ILE A 132 7.23 -1.71 -5.57
N ALA A 133 8.21 -2.16 -6.33
CA ALA A 133 8.76 -3.52 -6.22
C ALA A 133 9.31 -3.79 -4.81
N ASN A 134 10.09 -2.86 -4.27
CA ASN A 134 10.62 -2.96 -2.91
C ASN A 134 9.52 -2.98 -1.85
N PHE A 135 8.52 -2.09 -1.98
CA PHE A 135 7.42 -2.01 -1.03
C PHE A 135 6.58 -3.29 -0.99
N LEU A 136 6.27 -3.86 -2.17
CA LEU A 136 5.43 -5.04 -2.29
C LEU A 136 6.20 -6.37 -2.26
N HIS A 137 7.53 -6.33 -2.09
CA HIS A 137 8.42 -7.49 -2.19
C HIS A 137 8.25 -8.25 -3.51
N TYR A 138 8.03 -7.51 -4.60
CA TYR A 138 7.96 -8.07 -5.95
C TYR A 138 9.27 -7.88 -6.69
N SER A 139 9.49 -8.70 -7.73
CA SER A 139 10.53 -8.40 -8.72
C SER A 139 10.11 -7.18 -9.54
N LEU A 140 11.10 -6.43 -10.04
CA LEU A 140 10.84 -5.31 -10.95
C LEU A 140 10.05 -5.78 -12.19
N GLN A 141 10.37 -6.97 -12.71
CA GLN A 141 9.67 -7.57 -13.84
C GLN A 141 8.20 -7.85 -13.51
N THR A 142 7.89 -8.31 -12.29
CA THR A 142 6.51 -8.54 -11.84
C THR A 142 5.70 -7.23 -11.86
N VAL A 143 6.28 -6.12 -11.38
CA VAL A 143 5.62 -4.81 -11.41
C VAL A 143 5.35 -4.36 -12.85
N TYR A 144 6.33 -4.52 -13.74
CA TYR A 144 6.14 -4.20 -15.17
C TYR A 144 5.02 -5.03 -15.79
N ASN A 145 4.98 -6.33 -15.55
CA ASN A 145 3.96 -7.23 -16.09
C ASN A 145 2.55 -6.87 -15.61
N TYR A 146 2.39 -6.60 -14.31
CA TYR A 146 1.10 -6.18 -13.76
C TYR A 146 0.65 -4.82 -14.32
N ARG A 147 1.55 -3.86 -14.42
CA ARG A 147 1.22 -2.54 -15.01
C ARG A 147 0.85 -2.68 -16.48
N MET A 148 1.57 -3.48 -17.26
CA MET A 148 1.24 -3.74 -18.68
C MET A 148 -0.12 -4.42 -18.80
N LYS A 149 -0.39 -5.45 -18.00
CA LYS A 149 -1.67 -6.15 -17.95
C LYS A 149 -2.84 -5.18 -17.74
N MET A 150 -2.73 -4.28 -16.75
CA MET A 150 -3.80 -3.33 -16.44
C MET A 150 -3.94 -2.25 -17.52
N ARG A 151 -2.84 -1.79 -18.10
CA ARG A 151 -2.88 -0.85 -19.24
C ARG A 151 -3.65 -1.41 -20.44
N ASN A 152 -3.49 -2.69 -20.74
CA ASN A 152 -4.19 -3.36 -21.83
C ASN A 152 -5.70 -3.53 -21.57
N LYS A 153 -6.10 -3.52 -20.31
CA LYS A 153 -7.49 -3.62 -19.85
C LYS A 153 -8.21 -2.27 -19.76
N ALA A 154 -7.48 -1.17 -19.82
CA ALA A 154 -8.02 0.18 -19.69
C ALA A 154 -8.85 0.58 -20.92
N ILE A 155 -9.93 1.37 -20.68
CA ILE A 155 -10.73 2.02 -21.73
C ILE A 155 -10.04 3.28 -22.27
N ILE A 156 -9.07 3.81 -21.55
CA ILE A 156 -8.25 4.98 -21.90
C ILE A 156 -6.87 4.51 -22.42
N PRO A 157 -6.09 5.38 -23.09
CA PRO A 157 -4.73 5.04 -23.46
C PRO A 157 -3.91 4.56 -22.26
N GLY A 158 -3.27 3.40 -22.38
CA GLY A 158 -2.58 2.75 -21.24
C GLY A 158 -1.50 3.62 -20.59
N LYS A 159 -0.88 4.54 -21.35
CA LYS A 159 0.08 5.54 -20.84
C LYS A 159 -0.55 6.52 -19.85
N ASP A 160 -1.86 6.75 -19.95
CA ASP A 160 -2.58 7.74 -19.15
C ASP A 160 -3.19 7.11 -17.88
N LEU A 161 -3.22 5.77 -17.77
CA LEU A 161 -3.87 5.09 -16.67
C LEU A 161 -3.30 5.52 -15.31
N ALA A 162 -1.98 5.57 -15.16
CA ALA A 162 -1.35 6.00 -13.91
C ALA A 162 -1.70 7.46 -13.55
N ILE A 163 -1.76 8.35 -14.54
CA ILE A 163 -2.12 9.76 -14.35
C ILE A 163 -3.57 9.89 -13.89
N GLN A 164 -4.48 9.12 -14.49
CA GLN A 164 -5.89 9.14 -14.09
C GLN A 164 -6.09 8.56 -12.70
N VAL A 165 -5.38 7.49 -12.35
CA VAL A 165 -5.44 6.90 -11.01
C VAL A 165 -4.98 7.88 -9.92
N GLN A 166 -3.98 8.72 -10.18
CA GLN A 166 -3.55 9.75 -9.22
C GLN A 166 -4.62 10.80 -8.92
N LYS A 167 -5.64 10.92 -9.77
CA LYS A 167 -6.73 11.88 -9.61
C LYS A 167 -7.99 11.28 -8.96
N LEU A 168 -8.05 9.95 -8.81
CA LEU A 168 -9.15 9.29 -8.11
C LEU A 168 -9.15 9.67 -6.62
#